data_5cb1288653ee068d30514b317561f14a
#
_entry.id   5cb1288653ee068d30514b317561f14a
#
_cell.length_a   1.000
_cell.length_b   1.000
_cell.length_c   1.000
_cell.angle_alpha   90.00
_cell.angle_beta   90.00
_cell.angle_gamma   90.00
#
_symmetry.space_group_name_H-M   'P 1'
#
loop_
_entity.id
_entity.type
_entity.pdbx_description
1 polymer ?
#
loop_
_entity_poly.entity_id
_entity_poly.type
_entity_poly.pdbx_seq_one_letter_code
_entity_poly.pdbx_strand_id
1 'polypeptide(L)'
;MPLFRLLSWIPGCRAPRYVRYYDEKESPLIPDIAPVVPHELHVPPPARPIPESRNRRRLIDEDFLPFSGDFSHDTNYRNHPMHEETIEITAPPVVPDTLLQPRGMRRENSQRARDAEPDHPSRTNSNRQNNSASRRRIADETLAAIERGEVQHQGSTYLIREAIAHSIENTLFFPPDSTLATWSTAAPASRSALPGQLELCEGSTLQRVRALLQELNANAAINADGPARVGVLSFASATKPGGGFLTGAQAQEESIARASTIYASLVTQTAARFHQLHKKDRRGGFYSHSMIFSPSVLVLRDDAGAWVPPYQIEVVTSAAVNAGVVRRDAGDSLGPDTAARIEGAMRERMARILFLFEQRGLRNIVLGSFGTGVFRNDVSMVADIWFDLLAADGARFAHSFDRVVFGIIDRQTVERFKAVFESRIEARGPVGWSPDTPRSVLRLVE
;
A
#
# COMPACT_ATOMS: atom_id res chain seq x y z
N MET A 1 -8.31 -6.24 25.09
CA MET A 1 -8.93 -6.92 23.92
C MET A 1 -10.25 -6.23 23.54
N PRO A 2 -10.26 -5.01 22.97
CA PRO A 2 -11.49 -4.34 22.52
C PRO A 2 -11.79 -4.52 21.04
N LEU A 3 -10.88 -5.07 20.23
CA LEU A 3 -11.03 -5.13 18.75
C LEU A 3 -12.07 -6.14 18.23
N PHE A 4 -12.48 -7.12 19.03
CA PHE A 4 -13.52 -8.08 18.62
C PHE A 4 -14.95 -7.52 18.57
N ARG A 5 -15.19 -6.33 19.13
CA ARG A 5 -16.51 -5.67 19.08
C ARG A 5 -16.77 -4.87 17.80
N LEU A 6 -15.75 -4.53 17.02
CA LEU A 6 -15.89 -3.78 15.76
C LEU A 6 -16.62 -4.56 14.64
N LEU A 7 -16.62 -5.88 14.69
CA LEU A 7 -17.19 -6.73 13.64
C LEU A 7 -18.65 -7.17 13.90
N SER A 8 -19.22 -6.88 15.05
CA SER A 8 -20.59 -7.34 15.41
C SER A 8 -21.70 -6.36 15.04
N TRP A 9 -21.41 -5.27 14.32
CA TRP A 9 -22.33 -4.14 14.15
C TRP A 9 -22.73 -3.85 12.69
N ILE A 10 -22.85 -4.84 11.81
CA ILE A 10 -23.30 -4.63 10.42
C ILE A 10 -24.64 -5.32 10.18
N PRO A 11 -25.80 -4.64 10.30
CA PRO A 11 -27.04 -5.09 9.69
C PRO A 11 -27.22 -4.42 8.33
N GLY A 12 -27.29 -5.21 7.28
CA GLY A 12 -27.98 -4.97 6.01
C GLY A 12 -27.80 -3.60 5.33
N CYS A 13 -26.65 -3.33 4.69
CA CYS A 13 -26.43 -2.08 3.96
C CYS A 13 -26.80 -2.17 2.48
N ARG A 14 -27.65 -1.22 2.05
CA ARG A 14 -27.82 -0.84 0.62
C ARG A 14 -26.71 0.12 0.24
N ALA A 15 -26.27 0.12 -1.04
CA ALA A 15 -25.17 0.89 -1.59
C ALA A 15 -25.19 2.39 -1.22
N PRO A 16 -24.04 2.99 -0.84
CA PRO A 16 -23.99 4.36 -0.38
C PRO A 16 -23.97 5.36 -1.54
N ARG A 17 -24.70 6.45 -1.36
CA ARG A 17 -24.58 7.69 -2.13
C ARG A 17 -23.44 8.52 -1.53
N TYR A 18 -22.68 9.24 -2.35
CA TYR A 18 -21.58 10.13 -1.99
C TYR A 18 -21.84 10.99 -0.76
N VAL A 19 -20.88 11.01 0.19
CA VAL A 19 -20.88 11.85 1.37
C VAL A 19 -20.50 13.28 0.95
N ARG A 20 -21.45 14.21 1.04
CA ARG A 20 -21.17 15.66 1.04
C ARG A 20 -20.89 16.08 2.49
N TYR A 21 -19.74 16.68 2.73
CA TYR A 21 -19.45 17.35 3.99
C TYR A 21 -20.24 18.66 4.03
N TYR A 22 -21.17 18.78 4.96
CA TYR A 22 -21.88 20.04 5.24
C TYR A 22 -21.33 20.62 6.53
N ASP A 23 -20.93 21.90 6.48
CA ASP A 23 -20.70 22.74 7.65
C ASP A 23 -22.06 23.39 8.05
N GLU A 24 -22.55 23.10 9.24
CA GLU A 24 -23.87 23.59 9.70
C GLU A 24 -23.93 25.11 10.00
N LYS A 25 -22.85 25.88 9.77
CA LYS A 25 -22.78 27.29 10.22
C LYS A 25 -22.84 28.37 9.14
N GLU A 26 -22.92 28.02 7.85
CA GLU A 26 -23.12 29.05 6.82
C GLU A 26 -24.29 28.69 5.90
N SER A 27 -25.47 29.17 6.22
CA SER A 27 -26.63 29.21 5.32
C SER A 27 -26.65 30.54 4.57
N PRO A 28 -26.40 30.60 3.26
CA PRO A 28 -26.80 31.73 2.45
C PRO A 28 -28.32 31.62 2.14
N LEU A 29 -29.02 32.68 2.30
CA LEU A 29 -30.43 32.88 1.91
C LEU A 29 -30.61 32.52 0.43
N ILE A 30 -31.38 31.47 0.15
CA ILE A 30 -31.80 31.10 -1.21
C ILE A 30 -33.11 31.79 -1.51
N PRO A 31 -33.28 32.54 -2.61
CA PRO A 31 -34.55 33.08 -3.04
C PRO A 31 -35.45 31.95 -3.58
N ASP A 32 -36.75 32.02 -3.29
CA ASP A 32 -37.80 31.14 -3.73
C ASP A 32 -37.81 30.95 -5.25
N ILE A 33 -37.57 29.73 -5.71
CA ILE A 33 -37.77 29.32 -7.10
C ILE A 33 -38.88 28.27 -7.10
N ALA A 34 -39.92 28.54 -7.90
CA ALA A 34 -41.13 27.72 -8.09
C ALA A 34 -40.77 26.28 -8.60
N PRO A 35 -41.63 25.28 -8.30
CA PRO A 35 -41.34 23.87 -8.64
C PRO A 35 -41.44 23.64 -10.15
N VAL A 36 -40.35 23.09 -10.73
CA VAL A 36 -40.32 22.60 -12.11
C VAL A 36 -40.87 21.18 -12.12
N VAL A 37 -41.92 20.97 -12.93
CA VAL A 37 -42.54 19.67 -13.20
C VAL A 37 -41.55 18.75 -13.96
N PRO A 38 -41.38 17.44 -13.62
CA PRO A 38 -40.49 16.54 -14.34
C PRO A 38 -41.08 16.19 -15.71
N HIS A 39 -40.33 16.43 -16.77
CA HIS A 39 -40.59 15.86 -18.10
C HIS A 39 -40.30 14.34 -18.07
N GLU A 40 -41.25 13.55 -18.59
CA GLU A 40 -41.18 12.11 -18.81
C GLU A 40 -40.00 11.77 -19.73
N LEU A 41 -39.11 10.90 -19.27
CA LEU A 41 -38.03 10.32 -20.08
C LEU A 41 -38.62 9.22 -20.97
N HIS A 42 -38.57 9.46 -22.28
CA HIS A 42 -38.92 8.52 -23.32
C HIS A 42 -37.89 7.38 -23.37
N VAL A 43 -38.32 6.16 -23.04
CA VAL A 43 -37.51 4.94 -23.14
C VAL A 43 -37.67 4.38 -24.57
N PRO A 44 -36.60 4.21 -25.36
CA PRO A 44 -36.71 3.57 -26.67
C PRO A 44 -36.94 2.06 -26.52
N PRO A 45 -37.68 1.43 -27.49
CA PRO A 45 -38.02 0.01 -27.45
C PRO A 45 -36.80 -0.90 -27.75
N PRO A 46 -36.81 -2.17 -27.29
CA PRO A 46 -35.67 -3.09 -27.46
C PRO A 46 -35.47 -3.49 -28.93
N ALA A 47 -34.18 -3.58 -29.30
CA ALA A 47 -33.75 -3.98 -30.62
C ALA A 47 -34.14 -5.44 -30.94
N ARG A 48 -34.61 -5.68 -32.19
CA ARG A 48 -34.98 -7.01 -32.71
C ARG A 48 -33.74 -7.88 -32.95
N PRO A 49 -33.86 -9.23 -32.81
CA PRO A 49 -32.73 -10.13 -33.06
C PRO A 49 -32.44 -10.27 -34.56
N ILE A 50 -31.14 -10.34 -34.87
CA ILE A 50 -30.61 -10.54 -36.23
C ILE A 50 -30.69 -12.05 -36.59
N PRO A 51 -31.15 -12.44 -37.78
CA PRO A 51 -31.25 -13.85 -38.16
C PRO A 51 -29.91 -14.45 -38.56
N GLU A 52 -29.69 -15.70 -38.10
CA GLU A 52 -28.57 -16.55 -38.50
C GLU A 52 -28.59 -16.83 -40.01
N SER A 53 -27.51 -16.55 -40.72
CA SER A 53 -27.28 -17.02 -42.09
C SER A 53 -26.34 -18.23 -42.08
N ARG A 54 -26.92 -19.38 -42.50
CA ARG A 54 -26.20 -20.59 -42.91
C ARG A 54 -25.51 -20.38 -44.26
N ASN A 55 -24.22 -20.78 -44.36
CA ASN A 55 -23.60 -21.48 -45.50
C ASN A 55 -22.12 -21.73 -45.15
N ARG A 56 -21.75 -22.97 -45.01
CA ARG A 56 -21.34 -24.10 -45.85
C ARG A 56 -20.08 -23.89 -46.69
N ARG A 57 -19.17 -24.79 -46.40
CA ARG A 57 -18.19 -25.57 -47.24
C ARG A 57 -16.75 -25.05 -47.32
N ARG A 58 -15.86 -25.89 -46.67
CA ARG A 58 -14.82 -26.80 -47.25
C ARG A 58 -13.59 -26.13 -47.87
N LEU A 59 -12.45 -26.60 -47.36
CA LEU A 59 -11.24 -27.23 -47.94
C LEU A 59 -10.22 -27.34 -46.82
N ILE A 60 -9.85 -28.50 -46.31
CA ILE A 60 -8.90 -29.57 -46.64
C ILE A 60 -7.55 -29.00 -47.10
N ASP A 61 -6.51 -29.30 -46.29
CA ASP A 61 -5.29 -30.10 -46.47
C ASP A 61 -4.36 -29.79 -45.27
N GLU A 62 -4.06 -30.78 -44.51
CA GLU A 62 -2.97 -31.77 -44.46
C GLU A 62 -1.62 -31.19 -44.04
N ASP A 63 -1.17 -31.80 -43.02
CA ASP A 63 0.16 -32.30 -42.65
C ASP A 63 0.73 -31.70 -41.35
N PHE A 64 0.70 -32.50 -40.29
CA PHE A 64 1.85 -33.09 -39.63
C PHE A 64 1.40 -33.96 -38.42
N LEU A 65 1.90 -35.21 -38.45
CA LEU A 65 1.60 -36.30 -37.54
C LEU A 65 2.43 -36.26 -36.22
N PRO A 66 2.16 -37.17 -35.28
CA PRO A 66 2.13 -36.92 -33.85
C PRO A 66 3.34 -37.51 -33.09
N PHE A 67 3.52 -37.07 -31.88
CA PHE A 67 4.34 -37.81 -30.92
C PHE A 67 3.46 -38.37 -29.80
N SER A 68 3.32 -39.72 -29.87
CA SER A 68 2.68 -40.54 -28.87
C SER A 68 3.61 -40.75 -27.65
N GLY A 69 3.04 -40.68 -26.48
CA GLY A 69 3.67 -41.10 -25.24
C GLY A 69 2.59 -41.45 -24.22
N ASP A 70 2.24 -42.75 -24.22
CA ASP A 70 1.39 -43.40 -23.22
C ASP A 70 1.92 -43.20 -21.81
N PHE A 71 1.03 -42.87 -20.88
CA PHE A 71 1.06 -43.37 -19.50
C PHE A 71 -0.34 -43.67 -19.00
N SER A 72 -0.59 -44.97 -18.90
CA SER A 72 -1.77 -45.63 -18.39
C SER A 72 -1.95 -45.46 -16.88
N HIS A 73 -3.17 -45.26 -16.50
CA HIS A 73 -3.94 -45.76 -15.35
C HIS A 73 -3.21 -46.15 -14.06
N ASP A 74 -3.58 -45.48 -12.97
CA ASP A 74 -4.02 -46.27 -11.81
C ASP A 74 -5.17 -45.54 -11.06
N THR A 75 -6.33 -46.13 -11.13
CA THR A 75 -7.53 -45.81 -10.34
C THR A 75 -7.48 -46.65 -9.08
N ASN A 76 -7.43 -46.00 -7.92
CA ASN A 76 -8.07 -46.53 -6.67
C ASN A 76 -7.89 -45.55 -5.52
N TYR A 77 -8.92 -44.80 -5.17
CA TYR A 77 -9.12 -44.37 -3.79
C TYR A 77 -10.59 -44.54 -3.40
N ARG A 78 -10.78 -45.55 -2.54
CA ARG A 78 -12.02 -45.87 -1.86
C ARG A 78 -12.40 -44.79 -0.86
N ASN A 79 -13.69 -44.53 -0.76
CA ASN A 79 -14.40 -43.84 0.28
C ASN A 79 -14.04 -44.35 1.70
N HIS A 80 -13.67 -43.44 2.60
CA HIS A 80 -13.76 -43.60 4.03
C HIS A 80 -14.47 -42.41 4.66
N PRO A 81 -15.34 -42.59 5.64
CA PRO A 81 -16.13 -41.54 6.27
C PRO A 81 -15.31 -40.76 7.27
N MET A 82 -15.55 -39.44 7.29
CA MET A 82 -14.99 -38.48 8.23
C MET A 82 -15.57 -38.73 9.64
N HIS A 83 -14.72 -39.07 10.60
CA HIS A 83 -15.02 -38.95 12.02
C HIS A 83 -14.62 -37.57 12.51
N GLU A 84 -15.57 -36.86 13.10
CA GLU A 84 -15.34 -35.66 13.88
C GLU A 84 -14.64 -36.05 15.19
N GLU A 85 -13.36 -35.71 15.34
CA GLU A 85 -12.68 -35.71 16.64
C GLU A 85 -12.67 -34.32 17.25
N THR A 86 -13.41 -34.17 18.33
CA THR A 86 -13.41 -33.01 19.21
C THR A 86 -12.11 -33.01 20.03
N ILE A 87 -11.20 -32.06 19.76
CA ILE A 87 -9.98 -31.92 20.57
C ILE A 87 -10.26 -30.98 21.73
N GLU A 88 -10.35 -31.53 22.91
CA GLU A 88 -10.30 -30.81 24.21
C GLU A 88 -8.90 -30.24 24.43
N ILE A 89 -8.81 -28.91 24.56
CA ILE A 89 -7.56 -28.23 24.92
C ILE A 89 -7.42 -28.22 26.44
N THR A 90 -6.62 -29.14 26.97
CA THR A 90 -6.17 -29.11 28.38
C THR A 90 -4.97 -28.15 28.52
N ALA A 91 -5.03 -27.30 29.55
CA ALA A 91 -3.97 -26.37 29.92
C ALA A 91 -2.69 -27.11 30.38
N PRO A 92 -1.49 -26.52 30.11
CA PRO A 92 -0.23 -27.13 30.58
C PRO A 92 -0.03 -26.96 32.08
N PRO A 93 0.65 -27.93 32.74
CA PRO A 93 0.85 -27.93 34.20
C PRO A 93 1.89 -26.88 34.63
N VAL A 94 1.61 -26.31 35.80
CA VAL A 94 2.49 -25.42 36.55
C VAL A 94 3.64 -26.24 37.15
N VAL A 95 4.90 -25.86 36.86
CA VAL A 95 6.10 -26.45 37.47
C VAL A 95 6.53 -25.58 38.66
N PRO A 96 6.77 -26.17 39.85
CA PRO A 96 7.24 -25.38 41.01
C PRO A 96 8.74 -25.11 40.97
N ASP A 97 9.07 -23.88 41.36
CA ASP A 97 10.40 -23.41 41.68
C ASP A 97 11.03 -24.19 42.84
N THR A 98 12.12 -24.91 42.59
CA THR A 98 13.05 -25.26 43.69
C THR A 98 14.45 -25.66 43.17
N LEU A 99 15.45 -24.90 43.60
CA LEU A 99 16.85 -25.28 43.84
C LEU A 99 17.75 -25.72 42.66
N LEU A 100 18.72 -24.88 42.35
CA LEU A 100 20.14 -25.29 42.23
C LEU A 100 21.09 -24.08 42.37
N GLN A 101 21.83 -24.06 43.43
CA GLN A 101 22.98 -23.16 43.68
C GLN A 101 24.19 -23.60 42.86
N PRO A 102 25.05 -22.66 42.36
CA PRO A 102 26.28 -23.03 41.68
C PRO A 102 27.44 -23.17 42.64
N ARG A 103 28.23 -24.23 42.46
CA ARG A 103 29.55 -24.43 43.09
C ARG A 103 30.57 -23.50 42.45
N GLY A 104 31.35 -22.84 43.32
CA GLY A 104 32.41 -21.91 43.00
C GLY A 104 33.64 -22.53 42.33
N MET A 105 34.32 -21.69 41.53
CA MET A 105 35.77 -21.75 41.30
C MET A 105 36.34 -20.34 41.46
N ARG A 106 37.14 -20.19 42.50
CA ARG A 106 38.06 -19.06 42.75
C ARG A 106 39.07 -18.96 41.60
N ARG A 107 39.25 -17.77 41.09
CA ARG A 107 40.53 -17.25 40.62
C ARG A 107 40.64 -15.80 41.05
N GLU A 108 41.59 -15.57 41.92
CA GLU A 108 42.12 -14.27 42.31
C GLU A 108 42.79 -13.63 41.10
N ASN A 109 42.50 -12.36 40.83
CA ASN A 109 43.55 -11.42 40.42
C ASN A 109 43.11 -9.96 40.60
N SER A 110 43.86 -9.33 41.45
CA SER A 110 44.33 -7.94 41.55
C SER A 110 43.38 -6.78 41.26
N GLN A 111 43.19 -6.07 42.36
CA GLN A 111 42.83 -4.66 42.53
C GLN A 111 43.35 -3.72 41.44
N ARG A 112 42.43 -3.03 40.76
CA ARG A 112 42.58 -1.60 40.46
C ARG A 112 41.20 -0.98 40.63
N ALA A 113 41.03 -0.26 41.71
CA ALA A 113 39.98 0.69 41.92
C ALA A 113 40.06 1.75 40.81
N ARG A 114 39.02 1.91 40.01
CA ARG A 114 38.68 3.11 39.26
C ARG A 114 37.25 3.44 39.61
N ASP A 115 37.09 4.62 40.16
CA ASP A 115 35.84 5.26 40.50
C ASP A 115 34.92 5.23 39.26
N ALA A 116 33.91 4.39 39.28
CA ALA A 116 32.84 4.40 38.31
C ALA A 116 31.78 5.37 38.84
N GLU A 117 31.70 6.56 38.27
CA GLU A 117 30.52 7.40 38.39
C GLU A 117 29.26 6.59 37.94
N PRO A 118 28.12 6.81 38.61
CA PRO A 118 26.88 6.14 38.22
C PRO A 118 26.50 6.56 36.81
N ASP A 119 26.35 5.56 35.94
CA ASP A 119 25.96 5.68 34.54
C ASP A 119 24.57 6.37 34.46
N HIS A 120 24.58 7.69 34.25
CA HIS A 120 23.35 8.42 33.96
C HIS A 120 22.78 7.88 32.63
N PRO A 121 21.49 7.42 32.58
CA PRO A 121 20.88 6.99 31.34
C PRO A 121 21.01 8.13 30.34
N SER A 122 21.72 7.86 29.24
CA SER A 122 22.05 8.88 28.24
C SER A 122 20.80 9.62 27.80
N ARG A 123 20.86 10.97 27.75
CA ARG A 123 19.74 11.86 27.29
C ARG A 123 19.08 11.38 26.02
N THR A 124 19.78 10.62 25.18
CA THR A 124 19.27 10.02 23.94
C THR A 124 18.25 8.89 24.15
N ASN A 125 18.39 8.09 25.22
CA ASN A 125 17.46 7.00 25.52
C ASN A 125 16.12 7.54 26.08
N SER A 126 16.17 8.55 26.96
CA SER A 126 14.96 9.17 27.49
C SER A 126 14.13 9.87 26.41
N ASN A 127 14.76 10.58 25.47
CA ASN A 127 14.06 11.22 24.36
C ASN A 127 13.40 10.19 23.40
N ARG A 128 14.08 9.07 23.12
CA ARG A 128 13.50 7.99 22.29
C ARG A 128 12.29 7.35 22.97
N GLN A 129 12.33 7.12 24.27
CA GLN A 129 11.22 6.56 25.04
C GLN A 129 10.03 7.53 25.10
N ASN A 130 10.25 8.82 25.34
CA ASN A 130 9.21 9.83 25.36
C ASN A 130 8.53 9.98 24.00
N ASN A 131 9.30 9.97 22.91
CA ASN A 131 8.76 10.02 21.55
C ASN A 131 7.94 8.76 21.22
N SER A 132 8.36 7.58 21.66
CA SER A 132 7.61 6.35 21.46
C SER A 132 6.31 6.34 22.26
N ALA A 133 6.29 6.83 23.48
CA ALA A 133 5.10 6.96 24.31
C ALA A 133 4.09 7.95 23.69
N SER A 134 4.56 9.10 23.18
CA SER A 134 3.72 10.06 22.48
C SER A 134 3.06 9.44 21.24
N ARG A 135 3.82 8.70 20.42
CA ARG A 135 3.28 8.02 19.25
C ARG A 135 2.24 6.94 19.58
N ARG A 136 2.41 6.22 20.70
CA ARG A 136 1.40 5.26 21.19
C ARG A 136 0.11 5.97 21.55
N ARG A 137 0.19 7.07 22.30
CA ARG A 137 -0.98 7.87 22.67
C ARG A 137 -1.75 8.34 21.43
N ILE A 138 -1.05 8.85 20.40
CA ILE A 138 -1.68 9.26 19.13
C ILE A 138 -2.38 8.05 18.47
N ALA A 139 -1.76 6.87 18.46
CA ALA A 139 -2.37 5.67 17.92
C ALA A 139 -3.66 5.29 18.68
N ASP A 140 -3.62 5.29 20.03
CA ASP A 140 -4.77 4.97 20.87
C ASP A 140 -5.93 5.97 20.65
N GLU A 141 -5.63 7.26 20.57
CA GLU A 141 -6.63 8.31 20.30
C GLU A 141 -7.25 8.16 18.90
N THR A 142 -6.44 7.79 17.90
CA THR A 142 -6.94 7.54 16.52
C THR A 142 -7.86 6.32 16.49
N LEU A 143 -7.48 5.23 17.16
CA LEU A 143 -8.34 4.04 17.26
C LEU A 143 -9.65 4.34 18.00
N ALA A 144 -9.59 5.12 19.07
CA ALA A 144 -10.78 5.55 19.78
C ALA A 144 -11.72 6.42 18.92
N ALA A 145 -11.18 7.27 18.04
CA ALA A 145 -11.98 8.05 17.09
C ALA A 145 -12.62 7.16 16.02
N ILE A 146 -11.89 6.16 15.51
CA ILE A 146 -12.41 5.14 14.57
C ILE A 146 -13.57 4.37 15.22
N GLU A 147 -13.44 3.99 16.50
CA GLU A 147 -14.49 3.28 17.23
C GLU A 147 -15.73 4.16 17.46
N ARG A 148 -15.56 5.44 17.83
CA ARG A 148 -16.66 6.38 17.95
C ARG A 148 -17.34 6.67 16.62
N GLY A 149 -16.58 6.64 15.51
CA GLY A 149 -17.05 6.95 14.17
C GLY A 149 -17.17 8.46 13.89
N GLU A 150 -16.44 9.27 14.66
CA GLU A 150 -16.41 10.73 14.50
C GLU A 150 -15.10 11.35 14.97
N VAL A 151 -14.79 12.52 14.40
CA VAL A 151 -13.62 13.34 14.76
C VAL A 151 -14.08 14.79 14.95
N GLN A 152 -13.55 15.46 15.96
CA GLN A 152 -13.77 16.88 16.19
C GLN A 152 -12.52 17.69 15.80
N HIS A 153 -12.72 18.74 15.01
CA HIS A 153 -11.67 19.68 14.64
C HIS A 153 -12.23 21.10 14.57
N GLN A 154 -11.63 22.03 15.29
CA GLN A 154 -12.00 23.48 15.32
C GLN A 154 -13.53 23.74 15.51
N GLY A 155 -14.16 22.98 16.40
CA GLY A 155 -15.58 23.10 16.70
C GLY A 155 -16.54 22.41 15.72
N SER A 156 -16.03 21.85 14.63
CA SER A 156 -16.79 21.03 13.67
C SER A 156 -16.66 19.55 13.99
N THR A 157 -17.75 18.79 13.87
CA THR A 157 -17.78 17.32 14.02
C THR A 157 -17.87 16.68 12.64
N TYR A 158 -16.93 15.79 12.35
CA TYR A 158 -16.87 15.03 11.11
C TYR A 158 -17.27 13.58 11.36
N LEU A 159 -18.36 13.14 10.73
CA LEU A 159 -18.81 11.76 10.79
C LEU A 159 -17.97 10.91 9.82
N ILE A 160 -17.25 9.91 10.35
CA ILE A 160 -16.32 9.06 9.57
C ILE A 160 -16.79 7.62 9.47
N ARG A 161 -17.88 7.23 10.11
CA ARG A 161 -18.38 5.85 10.20
C ARG A 161 -18.70 5.24 8.84
N GLU A 162 -19.40 5.97 7.97
CA GLU A 162 -19.78 5.46 6.65
C GLU A 162 -18.55 5.23 5.75
N ALA A 163 -17.60 6.15 5.77
CA ALA A 163 -16.35 5.99 5.00
C ALA A 163 -15.52 4.82 5.52
N ILE A 164 -15.47 4.59 6.84
CA ILE A 164 -14.81 3.43 7.43
C ILE A 164 -15.51 2.13 6.98
N ALA A 165 -16.83 2.07 7.08
CA ALA A 165 -17.59 0.89 6.65
C ALA A 165 -17.37 0.61 5.16
N HIS A 166 -17.43 1.63 4.31
CA HIS A 166 -17.15 1.52 2.88
C HIS A 166 -15.74 1.00 2.62
N SER A 167 -14.72 1.53 3.32
CA SER A 167 -13.34 1.07 3.18
C SER A 167 -13.18 -0.40 3.57
N ILE A 168 -13.79 -0.81 4.68
CA ILE A 168 -13.77 -2.21 5.17
C ILE A 168 -14.40 -3.16 4.15
N GLU A 169 -15.61 -2.84 3.67
CA GLU A 169 -16.39 -3.68 2.75
C GLU A 169 -15.72 -3.83 1.39
N ASN A 170 -15.04 -2.78 0.91
CA ASN A 170 -14.41 -2.74 -0.41
C ASN A 170 -12.89 -2.98 -0.37
N THR A 171 -12.34 -3.36 0.79
CA THR A 171 -10.95 -3.78 0.88
C THR A 171 -10.74 -5.10 0.16
N LEU A 172 -9.75 -5.16 -0.72
CA LEU A 172 -9.45 -6.29 -1.58
C LEU A 172 -8.06 -6.86 -1.28
N PHE A 173 -7.96 -8.18 -1.34
CA PHE A 173 -6.70 -8.89 -1.30
C PHE A 173 -6.35 -9.44 -2.67
N PHE A 174 -5.17 -9.13 -3.16
CA PHE A 174 -4.60 -9.66 -4.40
C PHE A 174 -3.55 -10.71 -4.07
N PRO A 175 -3.79 -12.00 -4.35
CA PRO A 175 -2.80 -13.05 -4.15
C PRO A 175 -1.66 -12.94 -5.17
N PRO A 176 -0.53 -13.65 -4.96
CA PRO A 176 0.65 -13.56 -5.83
C PRO A 176 0.40 -13.95 -7.29
N ASP A 177 -0.56 -14.83 -7.51
CA ASP A 177 -1.02 -15.37 -8.80
C ASP A 177 -2.24 -14.62 -9.37
N SER A 178 -2.58 -13.47 -8.80
CA SER A 178 -3.66 -12.61 -9.29
C SER A 178 -3.38 -12.06 -10.71
N THR A 179 -4.40 -11.48 -11.33
CA THR A 179 -4.29 -10.78 -12.63
C THR A 179 -3.23 -9.68 -12.65
N LEU A 180 -2.73 -9.22 -11.48
CA LEU A 180 -1.62 -8.28 -11.42
C LEU A 180 -0.33 -8.85 -12.03
N ALA A 181 -0.19 -10.17 -12.17
CA ALA A 181 0.94 -10.81 -12.84
C ALA A 181 0.99 -10.53 -14.36
N THR A 182 -0.12 -10.10 -14.96
CA THR A 182 -0.18 -9.82 -16.40
C THR A 182 0.15 -8.36 -16.76
N TRP A 183 0.70 -7.59 -15.83
CA TRP A 183 0.96 -6.15 -16.00
C TRP A 183 1.74 -5.79 -17.27
N SER A 184 2.67 -6.67 -17.71
CA SER A 184 3.52 -6.43 -18.89
C SER A 184 2.81 -6.70 -20.22
N THR A 185 1.80 -7.56 -20.22
CA THR A 185 1.07 -7.97 -21.44
C THR A 185 -0.32 -7.35 -21.53
N ALA A 186 -0.89 -6.89 -20.40
CA ALA A 186 -2.19 -6.24 -20.37
C ALA A 186 -2.14 -4.88 -21.09
N ALA A 187 -3.17 -4.61 -21.89
CA ALA A 187 -3.35 -3.29 -22.47
C ALA A 187 -3.52 -2.23 -21.37
N PRO A 188 -2.99 -1.02 -21.52
CA PRO A 188 -3.22 0.06 -20.59
C PRO A 188 -4.71 0.37 -20.45
N ALA A 189 -5.20 0.49 -19.21
CA ALA A 189 -6.63 0.75 -18.94
C ALA A 189 -7.07 2.15 -19.42
N SER A 190 -6.18 3.13 -19.33
CA SER A 190 -6.35 4.50 -19.82
C SER A 190 -4.99 5.08 -20.15
N ARG A 191 -4.92 5.90 -21.19
CA ARG A 191 -3.69 6.62 -21.54
C ARG A 191 -3.94 8.11 -21.52
N SER A 192 -3.08 8.85 -20.84
CA SER A 192 -2.98 10.30 -21.03
C SER A 192 -2.36 10.60 -22.40
N ALA A 193 -2.77 11.70 -23.03
CA ALA A 193 -2.13 12.18 -24.24
C ALA A 193 -0.66 12.55 -23.99
N LEU A 194 -0.34 13.01 -22.78
CA LEU A 194 0.99 13.37 -22.35
C LEU A 194 1.53 12.37 -21.32
N PRO A 195 2.86 12.17 -21.26
CA PRO A 195 3.49 11.45 -20.16
C PRO A 195 3.18 12.09 -18.80
N GLY A 196 3.12 11.28 -17.76
CA GLY A 196 2.87 11.74 -16.39
C GLY A 196 3.96 12.69 -15.89
N GLN A 197 3.56 13.65 -15.06
CA GLN A 197 4.49 14.50 -14.35
C GLN A 197 5.07 13.75 -13.16
N LEU A 198 6.40 13.65 -13.08
CA LEU A 198 7.12 13.04 -11.97
C LEU A 198 7.68 14.15 -11.06
N GLU A 199 7.45 14.02 -9.76
CA GLU A 199 7.91 15.00 -8.77
C GLU A 199 8.67 14.31 -7.66
N LEU A 200 9.91 14.75 -7.40
CA LEU A 200 10.71 14.32 -6.26
C LEU A 200 10.63 15.40 -5.18
N CYS A 201 10.13 15.03 -4.02
CA CYS A 201 9.85 15.97 -2.94
C CYS A 201 10.41 15.46 -1.61
N GLU A 202 11.16 16.33 -0.90
CA GLU A 202 11.48 16.08 0.50
C GLU A 202 10.20 16.23 1.34
N GLY A 203 9.85 15.22 2.12
CA GLY A 203 8.72 15.25 3.04
C GLY A 203 8.03 13.91 3.19
N SER A 204 7.08 13.85 4.13
CA SER A 204 6.32 12.64 4.37
C SER A 204 5.33 12.34 3.26
N THR A 205 4.93 11.08 3.15
CA THR A 205 3.88 10.64 2.23
C THR A 205 2.59 11.44 2.44
N LEU A 206 2.11 11.60 3.68
CA LEU A 206 0.84 12.29 3.95
C LEU A 206 0.93 13.81 3.72
N GLN A 207 2.10 14.42 3.98
CA GLN A 207 2.33 15.81 3.65
C GLN A 207 2.23 16.04 2.13
N ARG A 208 2.80 15.15 1.33
CA ARG A 208 2.75 15.24 -0.14
C ARG A 208 1.38 14.93 -0.70
N VAL A 209 0.66 13.98 -0.12
CA VAL A 209 -0.77 13.74 -0.45
C VAL A 209 -1.60 15.00 -0.22
N ARG A 210 -1.45 15.63 0.95
CA ARG A 210 -2.21 16.84 1.29
C ARG A 210 -1.92 17.98 0.31
N ALA A 211 -0.65 18.22 -0.02
CA ALA A 211 -0.25 19.23 -1.00
C ALA A 211 -0.86 18.93 -2.38
N LEU A 212 -0.73 17.70 -2.86
CA LEU A 212 -1.28 17.27 -4.14
C LEU A 212 -2.81 17.44 -4.21
N LEU A 213 -3.54 17.05 -3.15
CA LEU A 213 -4.99 17.25 -3.09
C LEU A 213 -5.38 18.72 -3.09
N GLN A 214 -4.64 19.60 -2.42
CA GLN A 214 -4.87 21.04 -2.45
C GLN A 214 -4.70 21.60 -3.86
N GLU A 215 -3.65 21.22 -4.57
CA GLU A 215 -3.42 21.62 -5.96
C GLU A 215 -4.52 21.12 -6.91
N LEU A 216 -4.89 19.84 -6.79
CA LEU A 216 -5.92 19.23 -7.63
C LEU A 216 -7.29 19.87 -7.40
N ASN A 217 -7.67 20.13 -6.14
CA ASN A 217 -8.93 20.76 -5.80
C ASN A 217 -8.99 22.23 -6.19
N ALA A 218 -7.87 22.97 -6.12
CA ALA A 218 -7.79 24.35 -6.62
C ALA A 218 -8.03 24.42 -8.13
N ASN A 219 -7.61 23.39 -8.87
CA ASN A 219 -7.81 23.27 -10.32
C ASN A 219 -9.16 22.62 -10.70
N ALA A 220 -9.84 21.95 -9.77
CA ALA A 220 -11.10 21.22 -10.01
C ALA A 220 -12.30 22.15 -10.30
N ALA A 221 -12.21 23.44 -9.98
CA ALA A 221 -13.22 24.43 -10.41
C ALA A 221 -13.37 24.48 -11.96
N ILE A 222 -12.44 23.87 -12.70
CA ILE A 222 -12.42 23.82 -14.16
C ILE A 222 -12.85 22.43 -14.70
N ASN A 223 -12.84 21.38 -13.88
CA ASN A 223 -13.08 20.00 -14.30
C ASN A 223 -14.30 19.37 -13.60
N ALA A 224 -15.25 18.87 -14.39
CA ALA A 224 -16.53 18.31 -13.93
C ALA A 224 -16.43 16.88 -13.31
N ASP A 225 -15.23 16.30 -13.16
CA ASP A 225 -15.04 14.86 -12.91
C ASP A 225 -15.13 14.42 -11.43
N GLY A 226 -15.69 15.24 -10.54
CA GLY A 226 -15.84 14.90 -9.12
C GLY A 226 -14.56 15.16 -8.27
N PRO A 227 -14.55 14.76 -6.99
CA PRO A 227 -13.44 15.03 -6.09
C PRO A 227 -12.17 14.28 -6.52
N ALA A 228 -11.03 14.96 -6.41
CA ALA A 228 -9.74 14.40 -6.78
C ALA A 228 -9.42 13.13 -5.96
N ARG A 229 -9.02 12.06 -6.65
CA ARG A 229 -8.62 10.79 -6.03
C ARG A 229 -7.10 10.65 -6.09
N VAL A 230 -6.49 10.31 -4.94
CA VAL A 230 -5.05 10.11 -4.83
C VAL A 230 -4.76 8.70 -4.31
N GLY A 231 -3.99 7.94 -5.09
CA GLY A 231 -3.45 6.64 -4.70
C GLY A 231 -2.19 6.80 -3.85
N VAL A 232 -2.06 6.00 -2.80
CA VAL A 232 -0.92 6.04 -1.87
C VAL A 232 -0.34 4.65 -1.71
N LEU A 233 0.97 4.52 -1.87
CA LEU A 233 1.68 3.28 -1.55
C LEU A 233 2.07 3.26 -0.07
N SER A 234 1.56 2.27 0.68
CA SER A 234 2.00 1.95 2.04
C SER A 234 3.12 0.91 2.01
N PHE A 235 4.27 1.23 2.63
CA PHE A 235 5.48 0.37 2.71
C PHE A 235 5.32 -0.64 3.84
N ALA A 236 4.54 -1.67 3.59
CA ALA A 236 3.99 -2.53 4.61
C ALA A 236 4.99 -3.44 5.31
N SER A 237 4.74 -3.67 6.58
CA SER A 237 5.20 -4.87 7.26
C SER A 237 4.52 -6.10 6.63
N ALA A 238 5.31 -7.08 6.23
CA ALA A 238 4.76 -8.30 5.65
C ALA A 238 3.88 -9.10 6.64
N THR A 239 4.16 -9.01 7.93
CA THR A 239 3.59 -9.92 8.94
C THR A 239 2.67 -9.26 9.97
N LYS A 240 2.67 -7.92 10.06
CA LYS A 240 1.90 -7.18 11.06
C LYS A 240 1.07 -6.07 10.41
N PRO A 241 -0.26 -6.06 10.55
CA PRO A 241 -1.08 -4.98 10.02
C PRO A 241 -0.71 -3.65 10.69
N GLY A 242 -0.39 -2.63 9.88
CA GLY A 242 0.05 -1.33 10.36
C GLY A 242 1.43 -1.34 11.04
N GLY A 243 2.23 -2.41 10.82
CA GLY A 243 3.57 -2.53 11.38
C GLY A 243 3.59 -2.54 12.91
N GLY A 244 4.43 -1.69 13.48
CA GLY A 244 4.59 -1.51 14.92
C GLY A 244 3.91 -0.24 15.47
N PHE A 245 2.90 0.34 14.79
CA PHE A 245 2.34 1.65 15.21
C PHE A 245 1.72 1.62 16.61
N LEU A 246 1.14 0.49 17.03
CA LEU A 246 0.59 0.30 18.39
C LEU A 246 1.66 0.34 19.48
N THR A 247 2.90 0.04 19.16
CA THR A 247 4.04 0.08 20.09
C THR A 247 4.88 1.33 19.95
N GLY A 248 4.45 2.30 19.13
CA GLY A 248 5.12 3.57 18.94
C GLY A 248 6.33 3.50 17.98
N ALA A 249 6.42 2.47 17.14
CA ALA A 249 7.39 2.42 16.06
C ALA A 249 7.16 3.57 15.05
N GLN A 250 8.23 3.92 14.34
CA GLN A 250 8.22 5.03 13.38
C GLN A 250 8.85 4.59 12.07
N ALA A 251 8.00 4.35 11.08
CA ALA A 251 8.33 4.24 9.67
C ALA A 251 7.11 4.73 8.87
N GLN A 252 7.13 4.65 7.56
CA GLN A 252 6.09 5.20 6.71
C GLN A 252 4.73 4.54 6.96
N GLU A 253 4.64 3.21 7.02
CA GLU A 253 3.39 2.48 7.32
C GLU A 253 2.82 2.88 8.68
N GLU A 254 3.67 2.94 9.72
CA GLU A 254 3.23 3.31 11.07
C GLU A 254 2.71 4.75 11.12
N SER A 255 3.28 5.66 10.34
CA SER A 255 2.82 7.05 10.24
C SER A 255 1.44 7.12 9.60
N ILE A 256 1.22 6.39 8.50
CA ILE A 256 -0.08 6.30 7.85
C ILE A 256 -1.12 5.66 8.81
N ALA A 257 -0.76 4.56 9.48
CA ALA A 257 -1.67 3.87 10.40
C ALA A 257 -2.08 4.73 11.61
N ARG A 258 -1.15 5.56 12.14
CA ARG A 258 -1.46 6.50 13.23
C ARG A 258 -2.33 7.66 12.80
N ALA A 259 -2.22 8.08 11.55
CA ALA A 259 -2.86 9.29 11.07
C ALA A 259 -4.18 9.04 10.34
N SER A 260 -4.55 7.77 10.10
CA SER A 260 -5.69 7.45 9.22
C SER A 260 -6.52 6.27 9.72
N THR A 261 -7.63 6.01 9.02
CA THR A 261 -8.52 4.88 9.28
C THR A 261 -8.05 3.56 8.70
N ILE A 262 -6.88 3.50 8.06
CA ILE A 262 -6.36 2.32 7.32
C ILE A 262 -6.33 1.05 8.17
N TYR A 263 -6.05 1.16 9.47
CA TYR A 263 -5.95 0.00 10.35
C TYR A 263 -7.26 -0.80 10.40
N ALA A 264 -8.41 -0.13 10.35
CA ALA A 264 -9.71 -0.81 10.31
C ALA A 264 -9.85 -1.75 9.09
N SER A 265 -9.32 -1.35 7.93
CA SER A 265 -9.28 -2.19 6.72
C SER A 265 -8.25 -3.31 6.83
N LEU A 266 -7.06 -3.05 7.42
CA LEU A 266 -5.97 -4.02 7.51
C LEU A 266 -6.24 -5.19 8.46
N VAL A 267 -7.16 -5.03 9.43
CA VAL A 267 -7.54 -6.10 10.36
C VAL A 267 -8.74 -6.93 9.90
N THR A 268 -9.30 -6.66 8.73
CA THR A 268 -10.37 -7.45 8.13
C THR A 268 -9.91 -8.87 7.80
N GLN A 269 -10.85 -9.81 7.72
CA GLN A 269 -10.54 -11.18 7.31
C GLN A 269 -9.91 -11.23 5.90
N THR A 270 -10.37 -10.37 4.98
CA THR A 270 -9.82 -10.22 3.63
C THR A 270 -8.34 -9.81 3.68
N ALA A 271 -8.01 -8.75 4.40
CA ALA A 271 -6.64 -8.24 4.53
C ALA A 271 -5.73 -9.19 5.33
N ALA A 272 -6.27 -9.90 6.32
CA ALA A 272 -5.52 -10.86 7.15
C ALA A 272 -4.84 -11.95 6.30
N ARG A 273 -5.39 -12.30 5.14
CA ARG A 273 -4.79 -13.27 4.18
C ARG A 273 -3.39 -12.85 3.75
N PHE A 274 -3.15 -11.55 3.54
CA PHE A 274 -1.83 -11.01 3.22
C PHE A 274 -0.81 -11.32 4.31
N HIS A 275 -1.13 -11.00 5.56
CA HIS A 275 -0.20 -11.20 6.68
C HIS A 275 -0.01 -12.69 7.01
N GLN A 276 -1.07 -13.51 6.89
CA GLN A 276 -0.99 -14.95 7.11
C GLN A 276 -0.11 -15.64 6.06
N LEU A 277 -0.24 -15.24 4.78
CA LEU A 277 0.59 -15.74 3.70
C LEU A 277 2.08 -15.48 4.00
N HIS A 278 2.42 -14.26 4.38
CA HIS A 278 3.79 -13.87 4.64
C HIS A 278 4.38 -14.45 5.94
N LYS A 279 3.56 -14.70 6.97
CA LYS A 279 4.01 -15.41 8.18
C LYS A 279 4.41 -16.86 7.90
N LYS A 280 3.80 -17.49 6.89
CA LYS A 280 4.12 -18.85 6.45
C LYS A 280 5.22 -18.90 5.37
N ASP A 281 5.60 -17.76 4.81
CA ASP A 281 6.55 -17.66 3.72
C ASP A 281 7.98 -17.88 4.22
N ARG A 282 8.62 -18.95 3.72
CA ARG A 282 9.98 -19.35 4.06
C ARG A 282 11.05 -18.84 3.07
N ARG A 283 10.69 -17.90 2.18
CA ARG A 283 11.60 -17.37 1.15
C ARG A 283 12.63 -16.36 1.65
N GLY A 284 12.97 -16.39 2.95
CA GLY A 284 14.09 -15.65 3.51
C GLY A 284 14.06 -14.13 3.23
N GLY A 285 12.92 -13.48 3.45
CA GLY A 285 12.78 -12.03 3.27
C GLY A 285 12.34 -11.57 1.88
N PHE A 286 12.23 -12.44 0.88
CA PHE A 286 11.71 -12.04 -0.44
C PHE A 286 10.22 -11.72 -0.43
N TYR A 287 9.45 -12.37 0.42
CA TYR A 287 8.00 -12.26 0.49
C TYR A 287 7.29 -12.53 -0.85
N SER A 288 5.98 -12.43 -0.87
CA SER A 288 5.19 -12.62 -2.10
C SER A 288 4.88 -11.28 -2.79
N HIS A 289 4.35 -11.35 -4.01
CA HIS A 289 3.82 -10.19 -4.73
C HIS A 289 2.36 -9.89 -4.38
N SER A 290 1.84 -10.47 -3.27
CA SER A 290 0.49 -10.16 -2.80
C SER A 290 0.37 -8.72 -2.31
N MET A 291 -0.84 -8.16 -2.41
CA MET A 291 -1.14 -6.77 -2.05
C MET A 291 -2.52 -6.67 -1.44
N ILE A 292 -2.75 -5.58 -0.69
CA ILE A 292 -4.07 -5.17 -0.24
C ILE A 292 -4.38 -3.83 -0.90
N PHE A 293 -5.60 -3.67 -1.38
CA PHE A 293 -6.14 -2.38 -1.79
C PHE A 293 -7.24 -1.97 -0.82
N SER A 294 -7.09 -0.83 -0.18
CA SER A 294 -8.06 -0.26 0.74
C SER A 294 -8.55 1.08 0.19
N PRO A 295 -9.78 1.16 -0.36
CA PRO A 295 -10.34 2.40 -0.86
C PRO A 295 -10.86 3.28 0.28
N SER A 296 -11.06 4.56 0.00
CA SER A 296 -11.77 5.51 0.87
C SER A 296 -11.21 5.61 2.30
N VAL A 297 -9.90 5.42 2.46
CA VAL A 297 -9.22 5.61 3.73
C VAL A 297 -9.19 7.08 4.07
N LEU A 298 -9.68 7.45 5.26
CA LEU A 298 -9.65 8.82 5.73
C LEU A 298 -8.37 9.12 6.51
N VAL A 299 -7.65 10.17 6.11
CA VAL A 299 -6.58 10.75 6.91
C VAL A 299 -7.20 11.76 7.87
N LEU A 300 -6.88 11.60 9.16
CA LEU A 300 -7.48 12.32 10.28
C LEU A 300 -6.51 13.26 10.97
N ARG A 301 -5.20 13.05 10.76
CA ARG A 301 -4.13 13.78 11.46
C ARG A 301 -3.02 14.19 10.50
N ASP A 302 -2.30 15.24 10.90
CA ASP A 302 -1.02 15.59 10.30
C ASP A 302 0.16 14.79 10.89
N ASP A 303 1.36 15.05 10.40
CA ASP A 303 2.59 14.37 10.86
C ASP A 303 2.97 14.68 12.31
N ALA A 304 2.53 15.82 12.84
CA ALA A 304 2.71 16.19 14.25
C ALA A 304 1.71 15.47 15.18
N GLY A 305 0.69 14.84 14.59
CA GLY A 305 -0.38 14.14 15.30
C GLY A 305 -1.56 15.03 15.66
N ALA A 306 -1.63 16.26 15.17
CA ALA A 306 -2.79 17.13 15.34
C ALA A 306 -3.94 16.65 14.44
N TRP A 307 -5.18 16.78 14.93
CA TRP A 307 -6.37 16.52 14.12
C TRP A 307 -6.46 17.51 12.96
N VAL A 308 -6.89 17.03 11.81
CA VAL A 308 -7.15 17.85 10.61
C VAL A 308 -8.53 17.52 10.07
N PRO A 309 -9.15 18.41 9.27
CA PRO A 309 -10.34 18.04 8.52
C PRO A 309 -10.07 16.76 7.73
N PRO A 310 -10.90 15.70 7.89
CA PRO A 310 -10.68 14.43 7.22
C PRO A 310 -10.63 14.57 5.70
N TYR A 311 -9.66 13.93 5.07
CA TYR A 311 -9.58 13.80 3.62
C TYR A 311 -9.34 12.36 3.20
N GLN A 312 -9.78 12.01 2.00
CA GLN A 312 -9.80 10.64 1.50
C GLN A 312 -8.59 10.32 0.64
N ILE A 313 -8.07 9.08 0.79
CA ILE A 313 -7.02 8.49 -0.03
C ILE A 313 -7.37 7.05 -0.38
N GLU A 314 -6.73 6.53 -1.43
CA GLU A 314 -6.81 5.14 -1.87
C GLU A 314 -5.47 4.45 -1.59
N VAL A 315 -5.44 3.39 -0.79
CA VAL A 315 -4.18 2.83 -0.31
C VAL A 315 -3.89 1.47 -0.92
N VAL A 316 -2.72 1.33 -1.54
CA VAL A 316 -2.11 0.02 -1.87
C VAL A 316 -1.09 -0.32 -0.79
N THR A 317 -1.32 -1.43 -0.09
CA THR A 317 -0.43 -1.96 0.95
C THR A 317 0.39 -3.10 0.37
N SER A 318 1.72 -2.95 0.32
CA SER A 318 2.64 -3.93 -0.25
C SER A 318 3.94 -3.98 0.55
N ALA A 319 4.50 -5.18 0.76
CA ALA A 319 5.77 -5.37 1.45
C ALA A 319 6.92 -5.47 0.44
N ALA A 320 7.93 -4.63 0.55
CA ALA A 320 9.16 -4.74 -0.23
C ALA A 320 9.94 -6.03 0.12
N VAL A 321 10.89 -6.42 -0.70
CA VAL A 321 11.89 -7.42 -0.30
C VAL A 321 12.63 -6.90 0.93
N ASN A 322 12.77 -7.71 1.97
CA ASN A 322 13.63 -7.40 3.11
C ASN A 322 15.07 -7.78 2.77
N ALA A 323 15.74 -6.91 2.03
CA ALA A 323 17.10 -7.13 1.56
C ALA A 323 18.10 -7.29 2.72
N GLY A 324 17.83 -6.70 3.88
CA GLY A 324 18.64 -6.90 5.07
C GLY A 324 18.61 -8.33 5.61
N VAL A 325 17.44 -8.99 5.55
CA VAL A 325 17.29 -10.42 5.90
C VAL A 325 17.95 -11.29 4.83
N VAL A 326 17.65 -11.03 3.55
CA VAL A 326 18.23 -11.81 2.43
C VAL A 326 19.76 -11.80 2.48
N ARG A 327 20.38 -10.64 2.73
CA ARG A 327 21.84 -10.52 2.85
C ARG A 327 22.40 -11.29 4.02
N ARG A 328 21.77 -11.17 5.19
CA ARG A 328 22.21 -11.88 6.39
C ARG A 328 22.14 -13.40 6.21
N ASP A 329 21.07 -13.90 5.58
CA ASP A 329 20.86 -15.34 5.39
C ASP A 329 21.76 -15.92 4.28
N ALA A 330 22.21 -15.08 3.33
CA ALA A 330 23.17 -15.44 2.27
C ALA A 330 24.65 -15.38 2.73
N GLY A 331 24.92 -14.92 3.96
CA GLY A 331 26.27 -14.55 4.41
C GLY A 331 26.71 -13.20 3.84
N ASP A 332 27.84 -12.64 4.33
CA ASP A 332 28.29 -11.27 4.01
C ASP A 332 28.60 -11.02 2.52
N SER A 333 28.61 -12.05 1.70
CA SER A 333 28.85 -11.94 0.26
C SER A 333 27.53 -11.93 -0.49
N LEU A 334 27.04 -10.72 -0.83
CA LEU A 334 26.07 -10.57 -1.92
C LEU A 334 26.75 -10.98 -3.23
N GLY A 335 26.61 -12.25 -3.59
CA GLY A 335 26.95 -12.65 -4.94
C GLY A 335 26.03 -11.91 -5.95
N PRO A 336 26.53 -11.63 -7.17
CA PRO A 336 25.75 -10.93 -8.21
C PRO A 336 24.36 -11.55 -8.43
N ASP A 337 24.23 -12.86 -8.28
CA ASP A 337 22.96 -13.57 -8.43
C ASP A 337 21.93 -13.16 -7.36
N THR A 338 22.35 -12.94 -6.11
CA THR A 338 21.42 -12.51 -5.05
C THR A 338 20.96 -11.08 -5.25
N ALA A 339 21.84 -10.18 -5.68
CA ALA A 339 21.49 -8.80 -6.01
C ALA A 339 20.49 -8.75 -7.17
N ALA A 340 20.74 -9.48 -8.25
CA ALA A 340 19.84 -9.58 -9.40
C ALA A 340 18.46 -10.16 -9.02
N ARG A 341 18.41 -11.15 -8.13
CA ARG A 341 17.15 -11.72 -7.62
C ARG A 341 16.36 -10.71 -6.79
N ILE A 342 17.04 -9.91 -5.94
CA ILE A 342 16.38 -8.83 -5.18
C ILE A 342 15.79 -7.81 -6.15
N GLU A 343 16.59 -7.34 -7.10
CA GLU A 343 16.15 -6.37 -8.12
C GLU A 343 14.97 -6.89 -8.93
N GLY A 344 15.04 -8.11 -9.47
CA GLY A 344 13.96 -8.73 -10.23
C GLY A 344 12.65 -8.84 -9.41
N ALA A 345 12.74 -9.26 -8.14
CA ALA A 345 11.58 -9.34 -7.25
C ALA A 345 11.00 -7.95 -6.91
N MET A 346 11.85 -6.93 -6.73
CA MET A 346 11.42 -5.56 -6.52
C MET A 346 10.77 -4.98 -7.77
N ARG A 347 11.38 -5.14 -8.95
CA ARG A 347 10.85 -4.68 -10.25
C ARG A 347 9.46 -5.24 -10.51
N GLU A 348 9.29 -6.55 -10.38
CA GLU A 348 8.00 -7.22 -10.54
C GLU A 348 6.96 -6.69 -9.56
N ARG A 349 7.32 -6.49 -8.31
CA ARG A 349 6.41 -5.97 -7.28
C ARG A 349 6.01 -4.53 -7.53
N MET A 350 6.97 -3.68 -7.88
CA MET A 350 6.75 -2.26 -8.16
C MET A 350 5.89 -2.07 -9.42
N ALA A 351 6.09 -2.89 -10.43
CA ALA A 351 5.24 -2.90 -11.63
C ALA A 351 3.79 -3.30 -11.30
N ARG A 352 3.57 -4.31 -10.47
CA ARG A 352 2.23 -4.70 -10.02
C ARG A 352 1.54 -3.64 -9.17
N ILE A 353 2.29 -2.87 -8.39
CA ILE A 353 1.75 -1.73 -7.64
C ILE A 353 1.19 -0.69 -8.60
N LEU A 354 1.97 -0.29 -9.61
CA LEU A 354 1.53 0.66 -10.63
C LEU A 354 0.33 0.13 -11.41
N PHE A 355 0.37 -1.15 -11.79
CA PHE A 355 -0.75 -1.77 -12.51
C PHE A 355 -2.02 -1.81 -11.69
N LEU A 356 -1.93 -2.05 -10.38
CA LEU A 356 -3.08 -1.99 -9.49
C LEU A 356 -3.66 -0.57 -9.41
N PHE A 357 -2.84 0.47 -9.28
CA PHE A 357 -3.30 1.85 -9.34
C PHE A 357 -3.98 2.17 -10.66
N GLU A 358 -3.39 1.76 -11.78
CA GLU A 358 -3.96 1.94 -13.13
C GLU A 358 -5.32 1.25 -13.24
N GLN A 359 -5.45 -0.02 -12.81
CA GLN A 359 -6.73 -0.76 -12.84
C GLN A 359 -7.81 -0.14 -11.96
N ARG A 360 -7.43 0.61 -10.92
CA ARG A 360 -8.35 1.37 -10.07
C ARG A 360 -8.70 2.75 -10.62
N GLY A 361 -8.17 3.10 -11.78
CA GLY A 361 -8.40 4.40 -12.42
C GLY A 361 -7.79 5.57 -11.64
N LEU A 362 -6.74 5.31 -10.86
CA LEU A 362 -6.04 6.32 -10.07
C LEU A 362 -5.01 7.02 -10.95
N ARG A 363 -5.26 8.26 -11.27
CA ARG A 363 -4.40 9.07 -12.16
C ARG A 363 -3.34 9.84 -11.41
N ASN A 364 -3.55 10.09 -10.13
CA ASN A 364 -2.65 10.83 -9.25
C ASN A 364 -2.20 9.89 -8.13
N ILE A 365 -0.88 9.68 -7.99
CA ILE A 365 -0.34 8.73 -7.01
C ILE A 365 0.83 9.32 -6.23
N VAL A 366 0.95 8.90 -4.97
CA VAL A 366 2.09 9.21 -4.11
C VAL A 366 2.85 7.93 -3.80
N LEU A 367 4.10 7.92 -4.21
CA LEU A 367 5.09 6.87 -4.03
C LEU A 367 6.21 7.34 -3.10
N GLY A 368 7.34 6.63 -3.07
CA GLY A 368 8.54 7.02 -2.35
C GLY A 368 9.66 5.99 -2.49
N SER A 369 10.62 6.03 -1.57
CA SER A 369 11.77 5.14 -1.51
C SER A 369 11.39 3.77 -0.96
N PHE A 370 10.62 3.00 -1.71
CA PHE A 370 9.99 1.74 -1.30
C PHE A 370 11.00 0.71 -0.80
N GLY A 371 10.97 0.43 0.51
CA GLY A 371 11.79 -0.59 1.14
C GLY A 371 13.25 -0.21 1.40
N THR A 372 13.67 1.04 1.18
CA THR A 372 15.07 1.48 1.39
C THR A 372 15.43 1.71 2.85
N GLY A 373 14.46 1.97 3.73
CA GLY A 373 14.67 2.16 5.16
C GLY A 373 14.98 0.85 5.89
N VAL A 374 14.04 0.35 6.70
CA VAL A 374 14.19 -0.85 7.56
C VAL A 374 14.56 -2.10 6.76
N PHE A 375 14.06 -2.24 5.53
CA PHE A 375 14.32 -3.40 4.66
C PHE A 375 15.61 -3.30 3.87
N ARG A 376 16.31 -2.15 3.90
CA ARG A 376 17.67 -1.96 3.38
C ARG A 376 17.85 -2.30 1.89
N ASN A 377 16.83 -2.08 1.06
CA ASN A 377 17.03 -2.10 -0.39
C ASN A 377 17.94 -0.94 -0.80
N ASP A 378 18.71 -1.15 -1.87
CA ASP A 378 19.57 -0.10 -2.42
C ASP A 378 18.71 1.04 -3.00
N VAL A 379 19.04 2.28 -2.63
CA VAL A 379 18.29 3.47 -3.02
C VAL A 379 18.35 3.70 -4.52
N SER A 380 19.53 3.52 -5.13
CA SER A 380 19.73 3.72 -6.57
C SER A 380 18.96 2.68 -7.38
N MET A 381 19.00 1.41 -6.96
CA MET A 381 18.23 0.32 -7.59
C MET A 381 16.71 0.62 -7.55
N VAL A 382 16.19 1.08 -6.41
CA VAL A 382 14.75 1.41 -6.30
C VAL A 382 14.39 2.61 -7.17
N ALA A 383 15.25 3.63 -7.24
CA ALA A 383 15.07 4.78 -8.13
C ALA A 383 15.13 4.37 -9.60
N ASP A 384 16.09 3.54 -10.00
CA ASP A 384 16.22 3.01 -11.36
C ASP A 384 14.98 2.23 -11.80
N ILE A 385 14.45 1.37 -10.93
CA ILE A 385 13.23 0.62 -11.23
C ILE A 385 12.03 1.55 -11.43
N TRP A 386 11.85 2.56 -10.57
CA TRP A 386 10.77 3.53 -10.77
C TRP A 386 10.94 4.28 -12.08
N PHE A 387 12.16 4.69 -12.41
CA PHE A 387 12.45 5.37 -13.68
C PHE A 387 12.11 4.49 -14.88
N ASP A 388 12.55 3.24 -14.88
CA ASP A 388 12.28 2.28 -15.97
C ASP A 388 10.79 2.06 -16.20
N LEU A 389 10.01 1.99 -15.14
CA LEU A 389 8.57 1.71 -15.21
C LEU A 389 7.73 2.93 -15.62
N LEU A 390 8.20 4.15 -15.27
CA LEU A 390 7.40 5.38 -15.40
C LEU A 390 7.92 6.34 -16.46
N ALA A 391 9.22 6.36 -16.71
CA ALA A 391 9.86 7.43 -17.48
C ALA A 391 10.81 6.97 -18.57
N ALA A 392 11.28 5.73 -18.60
CA ALA A 392 12.13 5.22 -19.67
C ALA A 392 11.40 5.24 -21.03
N ASP A 393 12.17 5.24 -22.14
CA ASP A 393 11.59 5.17 -23.47
C ASP A 393 10.79 3.85 -23.60
N GLY A 394 9.52 3.98 -23.98
CA GLY A 394 8.61 2.84 -24.02
C GLY A 394 8.16 2.31 -22.64
N ALA A 395 8.40 3.08 -21.56
CA ALA A 395 7.98 2.69 -20.22
C ALA A 395 6.48 2.35 -20.20
N ARG A 396 6.17 1.17 -19.60
CA ARG A 396 4.81 0.61 -19.60
C ARG A 396 3.79 1.59 -19.00
N PHE A 397 4.19 2.36 -18.01
CA PHE A 397 3.31 3.24 -17.25
C PHE A 397 3.52 4.74 -17.53
N ALA A 398 4.29 5.11 -18.58
CA ALA A 398 4.57 6.50 -18.89
C ALA A 398 3.31 7.37 -19.06
N HIS A 399 2.22 6.79 -19.53
CA HIS A 399 0.96 7.46 -19.82
C HIS A 399 -0.21 7.05 -18.91
N SER A 400 0.07 6.25 -17.87
CA SER A 400 -0.97 5.71 -16.99
C SER A 400 -1.43 6.72 -15.92
N PHE A 401 -0.56 7.66 -15.57
CA PHE A 401 -0.78 8.63 -14.49
C PHE A 401 -0.63 10.07 -14.98
N ASP A 402 -1.36 11.00 -14.39
CA ASP A 402 -1.17 12.44 -14.62
C ASP A 402 -0.08 13.01 -13.72
N ARG A 403 -0.09 12.60 -12.43
CA ARG A 403 0.89 13.03 -11.43
C ARG A 403 1.42 11.83 -10.65
N VAL A 404 2.73 11.73 -10.54
CA VAL A 404 3.44 10.78 -9.68
C VAL A 404 4.37 11.55 -8.76
N VAL A 405 4.04 11.60 -7.47
CA VAL A 405 4.80 12.33 -6.47
C VAL A 405 5.58 11.35 -5.60
N PHE A 406 6.88 11.51 -5.49
CA PHE A 406 7.72 10.75 -4.58
C PHE A 406 7.90 11.55 -3.28
N GLY A 407 7.19 11.12 -2.20
CA GLY A 407 7.36 11.68 -0.87
C GLY A 407 8.49 10.93 -0.14
N ILE A 408 9.62 11.57 0.10
CA ILE A 408 10.81 10.98 0.71
C ILE A 408 11.27 11.89 1.86
N ILE A 409 11.30 11.37 3.09
CA ILE A 409 11.59 12.18 4.29
C ILE A 409 13.06 12.59 4.35
N ASP A 410 13.96 11.72 3.91
CA ASP A 410 15.40 11.89 4.05
C ASP A 410 15.99 12.59 2.83
N ARG A 411 16.58 13.77 3.04
CA ARG A 411 17.17 14.58 1.99
C ARG A 411 18.26 13.85 1.20
N GLN A 412 19.09 13.05 1.87
CA GLN A 412 20.16 12.29 1.19
C GLN A 412 19.54 11.26 0.21
N THR A 413 18.44 10.65 0.59
CA THR A 413 17.68 9.72 -0.28
C THR A 413 17.04 10.46 -1.46
N VAL A 414 16.48 11.67 -1.25
CA VAL A 414 15.97 12.52 -2.34
C VAL A 414 17.07 12.85 -3.35
N GLU A 415 18.23 13.31 -2.88
CA GLU A 415 19.36 13.64 -3.75
C GLU A 415 19.86 12.41 -4.54
N ARG A 416 19.83 11.22 -3.93
CA ARG A 416 20.19 10.00 -4.63
C ARG A 416 19.18 9.64 -5.73
N PHE A 417 17.86 9.75 -5.45
CA PHE A 417 16.81 9.57 -6.46
C PHE A 417 17.00 10.55 -7.61
N LYS A 418 17.23 11.83 -7.29
CA LYS A 418 17.48 12.89 -8.25
C LYS A 418 18.66 12.55 -9.15
N ALA A 419 19.82 12.20 -8.58
CA ALA A 419 21.02 11.86 -9.32
C ALA A 419 20.80 10.68 -10.29
N VAL A 420 20.05 9.65 -9.85
CA VAL A 420 19.70 8.53 -10.73
C VAL A 420 18.83 8.99 -11.89
N PHE A 421 17.76 9.73 -11.61
CA PHE A 421 16.83 10.19 -12.65
C PHE A 421 17.52 11.13 -13.65
N GLU A 422 18.34 12.08 -13.19
CA GLU A 422 19.12 12.99 -14.04
C GLU A 422 20.10 12.22 -14.92
N SER A 423 20.89 11.30 -14.35
CA SER A 423 21.81 10.46 -15.11
C SER A 423 21.12 9.63 -16.19
N ARG A 424 19.93 9.09 -15.89
CA ARG A 424 19.13 8.33 -16.86
C ARG A 424 18.53 9.19 -17.96
N ILE A 425 18.19 10.44 -17.66
CA ILE A 425 17.71 11.41 -18.64
C ILE A 425 18.87 11.85 -19.56
N GLU A 426 20.04 12.14 -18.99
CA GLU A 426 21.24 12.53 -19.73
C GLU A 426 21.75 11.43 -20.65
N ALA A 427 21.74 10.16 -20.19
CA ALA A 427 22.17 9.01 -20.98
C ALA A 427 21.35 8.77 -22.26
N ARG A 428 20.15 9.36 -22.38
CA ARG A 428 19.32 9.29 -23.59
C ARG A 428 19.90 10.06 -24.77
N GLY A 429 20.79 11.03 -24.53
CA GLY A 429 21.44 11.84 -25.57
C GLY A 429 20.50 12.68 -26.41
N PRO A 430 21.03 13.54 -27.29
CA PRO A 430 20.22 14.36 -28.20
C PRO A 430 19.67 13.60 -29.40
N VAL A 431 19.98 12.32 -29.56
CA VAL A 431 19.59 11.50 -30.72
C VAL A 431 18.12 11.08 -30.58
N GLY A 432 17.24 11.74 -31.31
CA GLY A 432 15.79 11.50 -31.30
C GLY A 432 14.96 12.58 -30.61
N TRP A 433 15.59 13.65 -30.17
CA TRP A 433 14.89 14.78 -29.56
C TRP A 433 14.16 15.58 -30.66
N SER A 434 12.82 15.47 -30.70
CA SER A 434 12.00 16.47 -31.40
C SER A 434 11.76 17.65 -30.45
N PRO A 435 11.88 18.91 -30.90
CA PRO A 435 11.53 20.07 -30.09
C PRO A 435 10.10 20.03 -29.55
N ASP A 436 9.23 19.23 -30.18
CA ASP A 436 7.82 19.07 -29.84
C ASP A 436 7.56 17.90 -28.87
N THR A 437 8.58 17.12 -28.48
CA THR A 437 8.42 16.10 -27.47
C THR A 437 8.43 16.78 -26.10
N PRO A 438 7.29 16.80 -25.37
CA PRO A 438 7.29 17.38 -24.03
C PRO A 438 8.31 16.60 -23.19
N ARG A 439 9.31 17.29 -22.65
CA ARG A 439 10.18 16.72 -21.61
C ARG A 439 9.23 16.18 -20.54
N SER A 440 9.29 14.88 -20.24
CA SER A 440 8.69 14.34 -19.03
C SER A 440 9.20 15.21 -17.88
N VAL A 441 8.32 16.02 -17.32
CA VAL A 441 8.73 17.13 -16.47
C VAL A 441 9.07 16.54 -15.12
N LEU A 442 10.34 16.20 -14.94
CA LEU A 442 10.87 15.99 -13.60
C LEU A 442 10.84 17.35 -12.89
N ARG A 443 9.89 17.57 -12.01
CA ARG A 443 9.86 18.73 -11.12
C ARG A 443 10.58 18.37 -9.84
N LEU A 444 11.65 19.07 -9.56
CA LEU A 444 12.28 19.11 -8.25
C LEU A 444 11.55 20.21 -7.50
N VAL A 445 10.76 19.86 -6.51
CA VAL A 445 10.09 20.79 -5.61
C VAL A 445 10.95 20.88 -4.36
N GLU A 446 11.60 22.04 -4.17
CA GLU A 446 12.35 22.39 -2.96
C GLU A 446 11.45 22.47 -1.72
#